data_0dd3b7fc5b93e42195380d7724900261
#
_entry.id   0dd3b7fc5b93e42195380d7724900261
#
_cell.length_a   1.000
_cell.length_b   1.000
_cell.length_c   1.000
_cell.angle_alpha   90.00
_cell.angle_beta   90.00
_cell.angle_gamma   90.00
#
_symmetry.space_group_name_H-M   'P 1'
#
loop_
_entity.id
_entity.type
_entity.pdbx_description
1 polymer ?
#
loop_
_entity_poly.entity_id
_entity_poly.type
_entity_poly.pdbx_seq_one_letter_code
_entity_poly.pdbx_strand_id
1 'polypeptide(L)'
;MSTKISATFYYDIVSPFAYLYIKQRQRLESKLEIKPVPILLGGLLRASENKGPGEVAAKRPHTYQFCVWQAEKLGIPFRFPEHHPFMTVAAQRLLVEQNADWMMVERAFDYVWVEGKDPNLSWPEFCSYLGLPSDAPKPENPEVKAKLIANTNQAKADGAFGVPALIVNQHCFWGVDTIDWTLDYLARPGMFDEASYAYAGNVPNGLG
;
A
#
# COMPACT_ATOMS: atom_id res chain seq x y z
N MET A 1 25.78 7.94 -14.10
CA MET A 1 24.76 7.48 -13.11
C MET A 1 23.73 6.73 -13.91
N SER A 2 23.40 5.48 -13.54
CA SER A 2 22.34 4.72 -14.20
C SER A 2 21.00 5.42 -13.93
N THR A 3 20.19 5.63 -14.96
CA THR A 3 18.86 6.22 -14.84
C THR A 3 17.97 5.24 -14.06
N LYS A 4 17.34 5.70 -12.97
CA LYS A 4 16.41 4.86 -12.21
C LYS A 4 15.17 4.56 -13.05
N ILE A 5 14.62 3.37 -12.88
CA ILE A 5 13.36 2.96 -13.51
C ILE A 5 12.20 3.58 -12.72
N SER A 6 11.25 4.19 -13.42
CA SER A 6 10.03 4.71 -12.77
C SER A 6 9.13 3.58 -12.31
N ALA A 7 8.60 3.71 -11.08
CA ALA A 7 7.69 2.75 -10.49
C ALA A 7 6.57 3.47 -9.73
N THR A 8 5.38 2.86 -9.68
CA THR A 8 4.24 3.37 -8.93
C THR A 8 3.94 2.45 -7.75
N PHE A 9 3.85 3.02 -6.56
CA PHE A 9 3.51 2.31 -5.33
C PHE A 9 2.10 2.67 -4.88
N TYR A 10 1.17 1.74 -5.02
CA TYR A 10 -0.20 1.88 -4.57
C TYR A 10 -0.35 1.43 -3.12
N TYR A 11 -0.97 2.29 -2.29
CA TYR A 11 -1.12 2.04 -0.87
C TYR A 11 -2.42 2.58 -0.29
N ASP A 12 -2.82 1.99 0.83
CA ASP A 12 -3.82 2.51 1.75
C ASP A 12 -3.27 2.37 3.18
N ILE A 13 -3.37 3.42 3.99
CA ILE A 13 -2.80 3.43 5.35
C ILE A 13 -3.43 2.41 6.29
N VAL A 14 -4.58 1.82 5.92
CA VAL A 14 -5.19 0.72 6.67
C VAL A 14 -4.36 -0.58 6.59
N SER A 15 -3.45 -0.70 5.63
CA SER A 15 -2.74 -1.96 5.41
C SER A 15 -1.46 -2.06 6.24
N PRO A 16 -1.37 -3.01 7.20
CA PRO A 16 -0.14 -3.29 7.93
C PRO A 16 0.98 -3.79 7.01
N PHE A 17 0.64 -4.53 5.96
CA PHE A 17 1.62 -4.99 4.98
C PHE A 17 2.20 -3.84 4.15
N ALA A 18 1.39 -2.81 3.83
CA ALA A 18 1.91 -1.62 3.16
C ALA A 18 2.87 -0.84 4.08
N TYR A 19 2.56 -0.74 5.37
CA TYR A 19 3.47 -0.18 6.37
C TYR A 19 4.82 -0.94 6.41
N LEU A 20 4.78 -2.26 6.57
CA LEU A 20 5.98 -3.09 6.60
C LEU A 20 6.79 -3.00 5.29
N TYR A 21 6.11 -2.82 4.16
CA TYR A 21 6.76 -2.61 2.87
C TYR A 21 7.52 -1.29 2.82
N ILE A 22 6.88 -0.17 3.16
CA ILE A 22 7.52 1.16 3.05
C ILE A 22 8.73 1.29 3.96
N LYS A 23 8.75 0.60 5.12
CA LYS A 23 9.92 0.56 6.01
C LYS A 23 11.11 -0.20 5.41
N GLN A 24 10.90 -0.93 4.32
CA GLN A 24 11.96 -1.65 3.59
C GLN A 24 12.21 -1.09 2.19
N ARG A 25 11.46 -0.05 1.73
CA ARG A 25 11.51 0.45 0.34
C ARG A 25 12.90 0.94 -0.09
N GLN A 26 13.72 1.40 0.86
CA GLN A 26 15.09 1.84 0.59
C GLN A 26 15.95 0.75 -0.11
N ARG A 27 15.58 -0.52 0.03
CA ARG A 27 16.23 -1.63 -0.68
C ARG A 27 16.04 -1.53 -2.21
N LEU A 28 15.01 -0.85 -2.65
CA LEU A 28 14.63 -0.67 -4.07
C LEU A 28 15.08 0.70 -4.64
N GLU A 29 15.24 1.71 -3.78
CA GLU A 29 15.46 3.12 -4.18
C GLU A 29 16.78 3.38 -4.92
N SER A 30 17.74 2.46 -4.83
CA SER A 30 18.97 2.54 -5.63
C SER A 30 18.72 2.27 -7.13
N LYS A 31 17.65 1.56 -7.45
CA LYS A 31 17.28 1.12 -8.82
C LYS A 31 15.99 1.76 -9.32
N LEU A 32 15.06 2.09 -8.43
CA LEU A 32 13.75 2.62 -8.76
C LEU A 32 13.57 4.06 -8.28
N GLU A 33 12.86 4.84 -9.09
CA GLU A 33 12.21 6.08 -8.68
C GLU A 33 10.74 5.75 -8.39
N ILE A 34 10.40 5.62 -7.10
CA ILE A 34 9.11 5.12 -6.65
C ILE A 34 8.19 6.29 -6.30
N LYS A 35 7.08 6.42 -7.01
CA LYS A 35 6.03 7.40 -6.74
C LYS A 35 4.95 6.78 -5.85
N PRO A 36 4.69 7.31 -4.64
CA PRO A 36 3.59 6.85 -3.81
C PRO A 36 2.25 7.38 -4.34
N VAL A 37 1.25 6.51 -4.43
CA VAL A 37 -0.10 6.87 -4.90
C VAL A 37 -1.15 6.30 -3.93
N PRO A 38 -1.86 7.19 -3.18
CA PRO A 38 -2.91 6.76 -2.28
C PRO A 38 -4.13 6.27 -3.06
N ILE A 39 -4.70 5.15 -2.61
CA ILE A 39 -5.91 4.53 -3.16
C ILE A 39 -6.88 4.14 -2.03
N LEU A 40 -8.08 3.68 -2.39
CA LEU A 40 -9.01 3.05 -1.46
C LEU A 40 -8.95 1.53 -1.60
N LEU A 41 -8.33 0.84 -0.63
CA LEU A 41 -8.26 -0.62 -0.61
C LEU A 41 -9.64 -1.25 -0.68
N GLY A 42 -10.62 -0.75 0.09
CA GLY A 42 -11.99 -1.26 0.05
C GLY A 42 -12.67 -1.10 -1.31
N GLY A 43 -12.30 -0.08 -2.09
CA GLY A 43 -12.74 0.09 -3.48
C GLY A 43 -12.14 -0.95 -4.41
N LEU A 44 -10.84 -1.20 -4.27
CA LEU A 44 -10.10 -2.19 -5.06
C LEU A 44 -10.59 -3.62 -4.77
N LEU A 45 -10.74 -3.99 -3.50
CA LEU A 45 -11.24 -5.31 -3.09
C LEU A 45 -12.65 -5.58 -3.61
N ARG A 46 -13.54 -4.58 -3.49
CA ARG A 46 -14.92 -4.71 -3.99
C ARG A 46 -14.97 -4.91 -5.50
N ALA A 47 -14.11 -4.22 -6.23
CA ALA A 47 -14.02 -4.36 -7.68
C ALA A 47 -13.47 -5.73 -8.14
N SER A 48 -12.83 -6.47 -7.24
CA SER A 48 -12.29 -7.83 -7.45
C SER A 48 -13.12 -8.91 -6.74
N GLU A 49 -14.31 -8.57 -6.22
CA GLU A 49 -15.19 -9.46 -5.45
C GLU A 49 -14.46 -10.16 -4.27
N ASN A 50 -13.48 -9.47 -3.70
CA ASN A 50 -12.60 -9.99 -2.66
C ASN A 50 -12.85 -9.28 -1.31
N LYS A 51 -12.33 -9.91 -0.22
CA LYS A 51 -12.32 -9.34 1.12
C LYS A 51 -10.90 -9.29 1.65
N GLY A 52 -10.59 -8.22 2.38
CA GLY A 52 -9.34 -8.14 3.11
C GLY A 52 -9.23 -9.23 4.18
N PRO A 53 -8.04 -9.79 4.44
CA PRO A 53 -7.90 -10.84 5.46
C PRO A 53 -8.33 -10.38 6.86
N GLY A 54 -8.23 -9.08 7.17
CA GLY A 54 -8.74 -8.48 8.40
C GLY A 54 -10.27 -8.49 8.54
N GLU A 55 -11.01 -8.59 7.42
CA GLU A 55 -12.47 -8.67 7.40
C GLU A 55 -12.99 -10.11 7.57
N VAL A 56 -12.15 -11.10 7.33
CA VAL A 56 -12.50 -12.52 7.43
C VAL A 56 -12.14 -13.03 8.82
N ALA A 57 -13.14 -13.35 9.65
CA ALA A 57 -12.97 -13.71 11.06
C ALA A 57 -11.92 -14.81 11.28
N ALA A 58 -11.92 -15.85 10.46
CA ALA A 58 -10.96 -16.97 10.56
C ALA A 58 -9.53 -16.59 10.16
N LYS A 59 -9.35 -15.61 9.25
CA LYS A 59 -8.03 -15.18 8.79
C LYS A 59 -7.41 -14.09 9.66
N ARG A 60 -8.24 -13.26 10.31
CA ARG A 60 -7.82 -12.08 11.07
C ARG A 60 -6.74 -12.36 12.12
N PRO A 61 -6.93 -13.32 13.07
CA PRO A 61 -5.92 -13.55 14.11
C PRO A 61 -4.57 -13.97 13.51
N HIS A 62 -4.57 -14.89 12.56
CA HIS A 62 -3.35 -15.33 11.87
C HIS A 62 -2.64 -14.16 11.19
N THR A 63 -3.38 -13.37 10.41
CA THR A 63 -2.81 -12.22 9.69
C THR A 63 -2.19 -11.20 10.63
N TYR A 64 -2.86 -10.90 11.74
CA TYR A 64 -2.38 -9.90 12.70
C TYR A 64 -1.14 -10.38 13.45
N GLN A 65 -1.14 -11.63 13.91
CA GLN A 65 0.02 -12.25 14.54
C GLN A 65 1.22 -12.32 13.59
N PHE A 66 0.97 -12.62 12.31
CA PHE A 66 2.00 -12.63 11.29
C PHE A 66 2.61 -11.24 11.04
N CYS A 67 1.80 -10.16 11.05
CA CYS A 67 2.32 -8.80 10.95
C CYS A 67 3.21 -8.44 12.15
N VAL A 68 2.80 -8.79 13.37
CA VAL A 68 3.63 -8.58 14.57
C VAL A 68 4.96 -9.32 14.44
N TRP A 69 4.92 -10.61 14.12
CA TRP A 69 6.12 -11.42 13.93
C TRP A 69 7.06 -10.85 12.85
N GLN A 70 6.53 -10.41 11.71
CA GLN A 70 7.34 -9.79 10.66
C GLN A 70 7.98 -8.48 11.14
N ALA A 71 7.24 -7.64 11.84
CA ALA A 71 7.76 -6.39 12.39
C ALA A 71 8.91 -6.64 13.37
N GLU A 72 8.73 -7.59 14.30
CA GLU A 72 9.78 -8.01 15.25
C GLU A 72 11.03 -8.51 14.52
N LYS A 73 10.86 -9.41 13.55
CA LYS A 73 11.97 -9.97 12.75
C LYS A 73 12.75 -8.90 11.99
N LEU A 74 12.07 -7.85 11.55
CA LEU A 74 12.65 -6.74 10.78
C LEU A 74 13.15 -5.58 11.67
N GLY A 75 12.90 -5.64 12.99
CA GLY A 75 13.21 -4.55 13.91
C GLY A 75 12.38 -3.28 13.64
N ILE A 76 11.18 -3.42 13.09
CA ILE A 76 10.29 -2.32 12.74
C ILE A 76 9.33 -2.06 13.93
N PRO A 77 9.26 -0.83 14.48
CA PRO A 77 8.24 -0.48 15.47
C PRO A 77 6.84 -0.76 14.92
N PHE A 78 6.01 -1.48 15.67
CA PHE A 78 4.69 -1.88 15.19
C PHE A 78 3.67 -1.99 16.32
N ARG A 79 2.54 -1.34 16.15
CA ARG A 79 1.41 -1.38 17.07
C ARG A 79 0.10 -1.30 16.31
N PHE A 80 -0.82 -2.22 16.58
CA PHE A 80 -2.19 -2.11 16.05
C PHE A 80 -2.95 -0.94 16.69
N PRO A 81 -3.76 -0.20 15.91
CA PRO A 81 -4.78 0.68 16.47
C PRO A 81 -5.83 -0.14 17.23
N GLU A 82 -6.57 0.52 18.14
CA GLU A 82 -7.57 -0.13 19.00
C GLU A 82 -8.62 -0.92 18.18
N HIS A 83 -8.98 -0.39 17.00
CA HIS A 83 -9.89 -1.04 16.06
C HIS A 83 -9.27 -1.12 14.68
N HIS A 84 -9.34 -2.30 14.05
CA HIS A 84 -8.85 -2.55 12.69
C HIS A 84 -9.68 -3.65 12.01
N PRO A 85 -10.06 -3.52 10.72
CA PRO A 85 -9.83 -2.35 9.86
C PRO A 85 -10.71 -1.15 10.24
N PHE A 86 -10.30 0.05 9.79
CA PHE A 86 -11.03 1.30 9.97
C PHE A 86 -11.17 2.05 8.63
N MET A 87 -12.02 3.08 8.59
CA MET A 87 -12.26 3.86 7.37
C MET A 87 -11.13 4.85 7.11
N THR A 88 -10.51 4.80 5.93
CA THR A 88 -9.38 5.66 5.57
C THR A 88 -9.72 6.79 4.61
N VAL A 89 -10.96 6.90 4.18
CA VAL A 89 -11.38 7.82 3.10
C VAL A 89 -10.91 9.26 3.33
N ALA A 90 -11.11 9.79 4.54
CA ALA A 90 -10.70 11.16 4.85
C ALA A 90 -9.16 11.32 4.83
N ALA A 91 -8.44 10.38 5.43
CA ALA A 91 -6.98 10.40 5.45
C ALA A 91 -6.39 10.24 4.04
N GLN A 92 -6.90 9.30 3.23
CA GLN A 92 -6.43 9.11 1.86
C GLN A 92 -6.74 10.33 0.97
N ARG A 93 -7.89 11.00 1.17
CA ARG A 93 -8.18 12.28 0.50
C ARG A 93 -7.19 13.36 0.91
N LEU A 94 -6.84 13.45 2.20
CA LEU A 94 -5.85 14.40 2.68
C LEU A 94 -4.50 14.18 2.00
N LEU A 95 -4.05 12.94 1.89
CA LEU A 95 -2.79 12.60 1.20
C LEU A 95 -2.84 12.94 -0.30
N VAL A 96 -4.00 12.79 -0.96
CA VAL A 96 -4.21 13.25 -2.35
C VAL A 96 -4.16 14.77 -2.43
N GLU A 97 -4.88 15.49 -1.58
CA GLU A 97 -4.97 16.95 -1.56
C GLU A 97 -3.61 17.61 -1.36
N GLN A 98 -2.81 17.05 -0.43
CA GLN A 98 -1.46 17.52 -0.14
C GLN A 98 -0.42 17.07 -1.18
N ASN A 99 -0.80 16.27 -2.19
CA ASN A 99 0.15 15.63 -3.10
C ASN A 99 1.31 14.99 -2.33
N ALA A 100 0.97 14.16 -1.34
CA ALA A 100 1.85 13.67 -0.30
C ALA A 100 3.13 13.05 -0.86
N ASP A 101 4.27 13.56 -0.42
CA ASP A 101 5.57 12.98 -0.64
C ASP A 101 5.83 11.80 0.32
N TRP A 102 6.98 11.14 0.17
CA TRP A 102 7.33 10.01 1.03
C TRP A 102 7.40 10.38 2.52
N MET A 103 7.81 11.60 2.86
CA MET A 103 7.89 12.03 4.25
C MET A 103 6.48 12.10 4.88
N MET A 104 5.52 12.67 4.18
CA MET A 104 4.13 12.73 4.65
C MET A 104 3.47 11.35 4.66
N VAL A 105 3.73 10.51 3.65
CA VAL A 105 3.23 9.14 3.59
C VAL A 105 3.75 8.32 4.78
N GLU A 106 5.04 8.38 5.07
CA GLU A 106 5.62 7.70 6.23
C GLU A 106 5.00 8.15 7.55
N ARG A 107 4.85 9.47 7.74
CA ARG A 107 4.18 10.01 8.93
C ARG A 107 2.75 9.49 9.06
N ALA A 108 1.99 9.42 7.97
CA ALA A 108 0.63 8.89 8.00
C ALA A 108 0.59 7.42 8.44
N PHE A 109 1.52 6.61 7.94
CA PHE A 109 1.66 5.23 8.37
C PHE A 109 2.17 5.11 9.81
N ASP A 110 3.12 5.94 10.23
CA ASP A 110 3.66 5.91 11.59
C ASP A 110 2.59 6.29 12.62
N TYR A 111 1.72 7.25 12.31
CA TYR A 111 0.57 7.57 13.16
C TYR A 111 -0.33 6.36 13.40
N VAL A 112 -0.57 5.56 12.36
CA VAL A 112 -1.40 4.36 12.48
C VAL A 112 -0.65 3.20 13.13
N TRP A 113 0.58 2.91 12.69
CA TRP A 113 1.24 1.63 12.98
C TRP A 113 2.38 1.71 14.00
N VAL A 114 2.80 2.92 14.39
CA VAL A 114 3.72 3.15 15.52
C VAL A 114 2.96 3.67 16.72
N GLU A 115 2.16 4.74 16.52
CA GLU A 115 1.36 5.33 17.59
C GLU A 115 0.12 4.47 17.94
N GLY A 116 -0.30 3.59 17.03
CA GLY A 116 -1.47 2.71 17.21
C GLY A 116 -2.79 3.48 17.20
N LYS A 117 -2.92 4.52 16.36
CA LYS A 117 -4.05 5.44 16.37
C LYS A 117 -4.86 5.42 15.07
N ASP A 118 -6.17 5.55 15.21
CA ASP A 118 -7.09 5.75 14.08
C ASP A 118 -7.24 7.25 13.81
N PRO A 119 -6.92 7.74 12.59
CA PRO A 119 -7.11 9.15 12.22
C PRO A 119 -8.53 9.68 12.40
N ASN A 120 -9.54 8.82 12.38
CA ASN A 120 -10.93 9.25 12.57
C ASN A 120 -11.27 9.63 14.01
N LEU A 121 -10.56 9.06 14.99
CA LEU A 121 -10.81 9.29 16.42
C LEU A 121 -10.18 10.60 16.90
N SER A 122 -9.08 11.04 16.27
CA SER A 122 -8.45 12.31 16.57
C SER A 122 -7.87 12.97 15.31
N TRP A 123 -8.76 13.54 14.48
CA TRP A 123 -8.38 14.22 13.25
C TRP A 123 -7.41 15.39 13.46
N PRO A 124 -7.61 16.29 14.47
CA PRO A 124 -6.67 17.36 14.78
C PRO A 124 -5.26 16.88 15.09
N GLU A 125 -5.14 15.79 15.85
CA GLU A 125 -3.85 15.21 16.20
C GLU A 125 -3.18 14.58 14.97
N PHE A 126 -3.94 13.88 14.13
CA PHE A 126 -3.43 13.33 12.86
C PHE A 126 -2.89 14.43 11.94
N CYS A 127 -3.64 15.53 11.75
CA CYS A 127 -3.17 16.67 10.97
C CYS A 127 -1.87 17.25 11.53
N SER A 128 -1.81 17.48 12.84
CA SER A 128 -0.60 17.97 13.51
C SER A 128 0.59 17.01 13.34
N TYR A 129 0.36 15.72 13.42
CA TYR A 129 1.39 14.70 13.23
C TYR A 129 1.94 14.71 11.80
N LEU A 130 1.11 15.03 10.80
CA LEU A 130 1.54 15.22 9.42
C LEU A 130 2.25 16.57 9.18
N GLY A 131 2.28 17.47 10.16
CA GLY A 131 2.83 18.83 10.04
C GLY A 131 1.84 19.83 9.44
N LEU A 132 0.54 19.52 9.48
CA LEU A 132 -0.53 20.39 9.03
C LEU A 132 -1.19 21.13 10.22
N PRO A 133 -1.93 22.21 9.98
CA PRO A 133 -2.74 22.84 11.02
C PRO A 133 -3.71 21.84 11.66
N SER A 134 -3.82 21.87 12.99
CA SER A 134 -4.71 20.95 13.72
C SER A 134 -6.19 21.15 13.39
N ASP A 135 -6.57 22.33 12.93
CA ASP A 135 -7.92 22.69 12.50
C ASP A 135 -8.17 22.45 11.00
N ALA A 136 -7.22 21.82 10.29
CA ALA A 136 -7.39 21.48 8.89
C ALA A 136 -8.65 20.61 8.70
N PRO A 137 -9.59 21.00 7.82
CA PRO A 137 -10.82 20.27 7.63
C PRO A 137 -10.57 18.91 6.94
N LYS A 138 -11.48 17.97 7.14
CA LYS A 138 -11.49 16.74 6.33
C LYS A 138 -11.79 17.11 4.87
N PRO A 139 -10.99 16.63 3.89
CA PRO A 139 -11.15 17.01 2.50
C PRO A 139 -12.49 16.53 1.91
N GLU A 140 -13.30 17.48 1.48
CA GLU A 140 -14.62 17.23 0.86
C GLU A 140 -14.71 17.77 -0.58
N ASN A 141 -13.62 18.38 -1.09
CA ASN A 141 -13.53 18.90 -2.44
C ASN A 141 -13.83 17.78 -3.49
N PRO A 142 -14.75 18.03 -4.44
CA PRO A 142 -15.10 17.08 -5.50
C PRO A 142 -13.90 16.63 -6.36
N GLU A 143 -12.94 17.51 -6.62
CA GLU A 143 -11.74 17.17 -7.40
C GLU A 143 -10.85 16.17 -6.67
N VAL A 144 -10.66 16.34 -5.35
CA VAL A 144 -9.91 15.42 -4.50
C VAL A 144 -10.60 14.04 -4.44
N LYS A 145 -11.94 14.04 -4.31
CA LYS A 145 -12.75 12.82 -4.35
C LYS A 145 -12.58 12.08 -5.68
N ALA A 146 -12.72 12.82 -6.79
CA ALA A 146 -12.55 12.28 -8.13
C ALA A 146 -11.13 11.74 -8.35
N LYS A 147 -10.10 12.46 -7.87
CA LYS A 147 -8.70 12.03 -7.99
C LYS A 147 -8.42 10.74 -7.24
N LEU A 148 -8.92 10.58 -6.00
CA LEU A 148 -8.76 9.36 -5.23
C LEU A 148 -9.46 8.15 -5.90
N ILE A 149 -10.65 8.38 -6.48
CA ILE A 149 -11.36 7.36 -7.28
C ILE A 149 -10.55 7.01 -8.54
N ALA A 150 -10.04 8.01 -9.26
CA ALA A 150 -9.21 7.80 -10.43
C ALA A 150 -7.93 7.01 -10.11
N ASN A 151 -7.25 7.34 -9.00
CA ASN A 151 -6.09 6.57 -8.53
C ASN A 151 -6.44 5.10 -8.26
N THR A 152 -7.59 4.84 -7.62
CA THR A 152 -8.04 3.47 -7.32
C THR A 152 -8.37 2.70 -8.61
N ASN A 153 -9.01 3.35 -9.56
CA ASN A 153 -9.31 2.75 -10.89
C ASN A 153 -8.03 2.50 -11.69
N GLN A 154 -7.06 3.41 -11.62
CA GLN A 154 -5.77 3.22 -12.28
C GLN A 154 -5.00 2.05 -11.66
N ALA A 155 -4.97 1.92 -10.33
CA ALA A 155 -4.36 0.78 -9.67
C ALA A 155 -4.94 -0.56 -10.18
N LYS A 156 -6.28 -0.63 -10.34
CA LYS A 156 -6.93 -1.79 -10.94
C LYS A 156 -6.50 -2.02 -12.40
N ALA A 157 -6.44 -0.97 -13.21
CA ALA A 157 -6.02 -1.05 -14.61
C ALA A 157 -4.56 -1.52 -14.74
N ASP A 158 -3.70 -1.13 -13.80
CA ASP A 158 -2.30 -1.56 -13.72
C ASP A 158 -2.14 -2.98 -13.12
N GLY A 159 -3.24 -3.69 -12.85
CA GLY A 159 -3.23 -5.07 -12.39
C GLY A 159 -3.14 -5.24 -10.86
N ALA A 160 -3.26 -4.16 -10.08
CA ALA A 160 -3.31 -4.29 -8.63
C ALA A 160 -4.68 -4.83 -8.17
N PHE A 161 -4.67 -5.78 -7.24
CA PHE A 161 -5.86 -6.40 -6.63
C PHE A 161 -5.84 -6.32 -5.09
N GLY A 162 -4.84 -5.69 -4.53
CA GLY A 162 -4.63 -5.44 -3.11
C GLY A 162 -3.47 -4.48 -2.88
N VAL A 163 -3.16 -4.16 -1.62
CA VAL A 163 -2.01 -3.33 -1.24
C VAL A 163 -1.16 -4.03 -0.16
N PRO A 164 0.17 -3.77 -0.14
CA PRO A 164 0.96 -2.95 -1.05
C PRO A 164 1.01 -3.53 -2.46
N ALA A 165 1.04 -2.65 -3.48
CA ALA A 165 1.29 -3.07 -4.85
C ALA A 165 2.30 -2.10 -5.49
N LEU A 166 3.42 -2.64 -5.96
CA LEU A 166 4.43 -1.91 -6.72
C LEU A 166 4.32 -2.28 -8.18
N ILE A 167 4.14 -1.29 -9.04
CA ILE A 167 4.10 -1.46 -10.49
C ILE A 167 5.44 -1.04 -11.09
N VAL A 168 6.08 -1.96 -11.79
CA VAL A 168 7.36 -1.75 -12.50
C VAL A 168 7.23 -2.33 -13.90
N ASN A 169 7.43 -1.53 -14.95
CA ASN A 169 7.34 -1.97 -16.34
C ASN A 169 6.07 -2.80 -16.64
N GLN A 170 4.90 -2.36 -16.13
CA GLN A 170 3.60 -3.02 -16.27
C GLN A 170 3.43 -4.33 -15.47
N HIS A 171 4.43 -4.76 -14.70
CA HIS A 171 4.30 -5.90 -13.79
C HIS A 171 3.91 -5.44 -12.39
N CYS A 172 2.93 -6.13 -11.79
CA CYS A 172 2.47 -5.87 -10.43
C CYS A 172 3.17 -6.80 -9.43
N PHE A 173 3.92 -6.22 -8.50
CA PHE A 173 4.51 -6.90 -7.36
C PHE A 173 3.65 -6.62 -6.13
N TRP A 174 2.82 -7.57 -5.74
CA TRP A 174 1.87 -7.42 -4.65
C TRP A 174 2.34 -8.15 -3.40
N GLY A 175 2.33 -7.43 -2.27
CA GLY A 175 2.67 -7.98 -0.96
C GLY A 175 4.06 -7.57 -0.46
N VAL A 176 4.24 -7.61 0.85
CA VAL A 176 5.50 -7.24 1.52
C VAL A 176 6.65 -8.21 1.22
N ASP A 177 6.32 -9.42 0.83
CA ASP A 177 7.23 -10.52 0.50
C ASP A 177 7.77 -10.45 -0.93
N THR A 178 7.32 -9.50 -1.74
CA THR A 178 7.75 -9.38 -3.14
C THR A 178 8.95 -8.47 -3.38
N ILE A 179 9.55 -7.90 -2.34
CA ILE A 179 10.71 -7.01 -2.47
C ILE A 179 11.89 -7.74 -3.13
N ASP A 180 12.20 -8.96 -2.68
CA ASP A 180 13.30 -9.75 -3.26
C ASP A 180 12.97 -10.18 -4.69
N TRP A 181 11.73 -10.57 -4.97
CA TRP A 181 11.27 -10.86 -6.32
C TRP A 181 11.38 -9.65 -7.25
N THR A 182 11.05 -8.45 -6.76
CA THR A 182 11.25 -7.20 -7.51
C THR A 182 12.74 -6.97 -7.83
N LEU A 183 13.63 -7.20 -6.86
CA LEU A 183 15.08 -7.06 -7.07
C LEU A 183 15.61 -8.06 -8.11
N ASP A 184 15.14 -9.29 -8.08
CA ASP A 184 15.48 -10.33 -9.06
C ASP A 184 14.97 -9.97 -10.46
N TYR A 185 13.74 -9.46 -10.57
CA TYR A 185 13.20 -8.95 -11.83
C TYR A 185 14.05 -7.80 -12.37
N LEU A 186 14.44 -6.84 -11.53
CA LEU A 186 15.28 -5.71 -11.96
C LEU A 186 16.69 -6.13 -12.41
N ALA A 187 17.17 -7.24 -11.89
CA ALA A 187 18.45 -7.85 -12.33
C ALA A 187 18.27 -8.66 -13.64
N ARG A 188 17.06 -9.14 -13.93
CA ARG A 188 16.72 -10.03 -15.03
C ARG A 188 15.37 -9.61 -15.68
N PRO A 189 15.32 -8.47 -16.41
CA PRO A 189 14.05 -7.90 -16.89
C PRO A 189 13.22 -8.82 -17.82
N GLY A 190 13.85 -9.79 -18.48
CA GLY A 190 13.17 -10.80 -19.31
C GLY A 190 12.67 -12.02 -18.53
N MET A 191 12.71 -12.00 -17.19
CA MET A 191 12.36 -13.15 -16.35
C MET A 191 10.96 -13.71 -16.65
N PHE A 192 9.97 -12.87 -16.87
CA PHE A 192 8.59 -13.30 -17.12
C PHE A 192 8.37 -13.91 -18.51
N ASP A 193 9.31 -13.70 -19.45
CA ASP A 193 9.28 -14.28 -20.80
C ASP A 193 9.91 -15.70 -20.82
N GLU A 194 10.60 -16.09 -19.76
CA GLU A 194 11.17 -17.43 -19.63
C GLU A 194 10.07 -18.49 -19.56
N ALA A 195 10.31 -19.64 -20.18
CA ALA A 195 9.30 -20.69 -20.38
C ALA A 195 8.53 -21.09 -19.11
N SER A 196 9.19 -21.16 -17.96
CA SER A 196 8.57 -21.52 -16.69
C SER A 196 7.59 -20.45 -16.18
N TYR A 197 7.97 -19.16 -16.29
CA TYR A 197 7.11 -18.05 -15.89
C TYR A 197 5.96 -17.84 -16.86
N ALA A 198 6.25 -17.89 -18.17
CA ALA A 198 5.23 -17.79 -19.21
C ALA A 198 4.19 -18.93 -19.10
N TYR A 199 4.62 -20.15 -18.80
CA TYR A 199 3.73 -21.26 -18.55
C TYR A 199 2.88 -21.05 -17.28
N ALA A 200 3.51 -20.67 -16.16
CA ALA A 200 2.82 -20.44 -14.89
C ALA A 200 1.74 -19.36 -14.98
N GLY A 201 2.01 -18.26 -15.73
CA GLY A 201 1.05 -17.18 -15.96
C GLY A 201 -0.16 -17.59 -16.82
N ASN A 202 -0.10 -18.71 -17.52
CA ASN A 202 -1.14 -19.17 -18.44
C ASN A 202 -1.73 -20.53 -18.05
N VAL A 203 -1.46 -21.03 -16.82
CA VAL A 203 -2.05 -22.30 -16.35
C VAL A 203 -3.57 -22.15 -16.30
N PRO A 204 -4.34 -23.01 -17.01
CA PRO A 204 -5.79 -22.93 -17.02
C PRO A 204 -6.40 -23.21 -15.64
N ASN A 205 -7.52 -22.53 -15.34
CA ASN A 205 -8.30 -22.89 -14.16
C ASN A 205 -8.91 -24.29 -14.33
N GLY A 206 -8.54 -25.22 -13.45
CA GLY A 206 -9.05 -26.60 -13.47
C GLY A 206 -10.43 -26.78 -12.80
N LEU A 207 -11.01 -25.69 -12.25
CA LEU A 207 -12.32 -25.76 -11.56
C LEU A 207 -13.51 -25.38 -12.45
N GLY A 208 -13.29 -25.15 -13.74
CA GLY A 208 -14.32 -24.92 -14.75
C GLY A 208 -14.63 -23.46 -14.98
#